data_bab6c002f48f51f43710a2de202dd346
#
_entry.id   bab6c002f48f51f43710a2de202dd346
#
_cell.length_a   1.000
_cell.length_b   1.000
_cell.length_c   1.000
_cell.angle_alpha   90.00
_cell.angle_beta   90.00
_cell.angle_gamma   90.00
#
_symmetry.space_group_name_H-M   'P 1'
#
loop_
_entity.id
_entity.type
_entity.pdbx_description
1 polymer ?
#
loop_
_entity_poly.entity_id
_entity_poly.type
_entity_poly.pdbx_seq_one_letter_code
_entity_poly.pdbx_strand_id
1 'polypeptide(L)'
;MWGRISWCSIVALLVATAWAAPHEGHDHGGHTSDHHHHLHHGKDDPHPSHEEMDACHLLAPHNADFAFSLYKKLASSPAVEGKNIFFSPVGISMALSLLASGAKGETHSQIFSGLGYSQLKSQQVNEGYEHLIHMLGHNRDAMQLEAGSGVAIREGFKVQEQFLKDAQHYYNSETFSVDFSKPEAAAQEINKFIAKKTNDKITNMVKDLDPSVLMMLINYMYFRGKWDKPFDSTLTHKANFQVDKDTTVQVDMMKRNGRYEIYQDIENHTTVLKVPYKNSTSMMIVLPDDGKMKEVEESICRHHIKNWHDKLFRSSVDLFMPKFSISATSKLDGILKEMGMTDAFDDKADFSGLTKEVKVKVSQVVHQAVLSVDEKGTEAAAATTIEIMPMSLPDTVILNRPFMVLILEDSTKSILFMGKINNPTA
;
A
#
# COMPACT_ATOMS: atom_id res chain seq x y z
N MET A 1 -21.06 -5.84 -69.65
CA MET A 1 -19.97 -4.90 -69.87
C MET A 1 -19.03 -5.05 -68.70
N TRP A 2 -17.99 -5.78 -68.94
CA TRP A 2 -16.58 -5.39 -68.97
C TRP A 2 -16.12 -4.76 -67.66
N GLY A 3 -15.12 -5.18 -66.91
CA GLY A 3 -14.00 -6.13 -67.10
C GLY A 3 -13.15 -5.96 -65.88
N ARG A 4 -12.61 -6.98 -65.25
CA ARG A 4 -11.22 -7.51 -65.31
C ARG A 4 -10.17 -6.44 -64.98
N ILE A 5 -9.23 -6.69 -64.03
CA ILE A 5 -8.05 -7.58 -63.98
C ILE A 5 -7.42 -7.40 -62.60
N SER A 6 -7.20 -8.31 -61.66
CA SER A 6 -6.21 -9.37 -61.50
C SER A 6 -4.73 -8.92 -61.64
N TRP A 7 -3.95 -9.28 -60.59
CA TRP A 7 -2.56 -9.82 -60.58
C TRP A 7 -2.06 -9.75 -59.16
N CYS A 8 -1.91 -10.84 -58.39
CA CYS A 8 -0.91 -11.90 -58.38
C CYS A 8 0.54 -11.43 -58.31
N SER A 9 1.23 -11.80 -57.25
CA SER A 9 2.46 -12.61 -57.26
C SER A 9 3.15 -12.60 -55.92
N ILE A 10 3.22 -13.71 -55.21
CA ILE A 10 4.25 -14.77 -55.19
C ILE A 10 5.46 -14.40 -54.36
N VAL A 11 5.55 -15.02 -53.16
CA VAL A 11 6.44 -16.09 -52.68
C VAL A 11 7.94 -15.79 -52.69
N ALA A 12 8.54 -15.91 -51.50
CA ALA A 12 9.76 -16.75 -51.39
C ALA A 12 9.99 -17.18 -49.94
N LEU A 13 9.80 -18.44 -49.66
CA LEU A 13 10.46 -19.23 -48.61
C LEU A 13 11.95 -19.26 -48.87
N LEU A 14 12.77 -19.11 -47.81
CA LEU A 14 14.05 -19.76 -47.77
C LEU A 14 14.29 -20.37 -46.39
N VAL A 15 14.19 -21.67 -46.41
CA VAL A 15 14.70 -22.60 -45.39
C VAL A 15 16.19 -22.76 -45.64
N ALA A 16 16.98 -22.64 -44.61
CA ALA A 16 18.33 -23.21 -44.60
C ALA A 16 18.59 -23.90 -43.27
N THR A 17 18.63 -25.18 -43.33
CA THR A 17 18.97 -26.16 -42.31
C THR A 17 20.47 -26.39 -42.30
N ALA A 18 20.91 -26.87 -41.12
CA ALA A 18 22.04 -27.79 -40.88
C ALA A 18 23.38 -27.13 -40.54
N TRP A 19 24.17 -27.60 -39.65
CA TRP A 19 24.41 -28.93 -39.08
C TRP A 19 25.37 -28.80 -37.88
N ALA A 20 25.33 -29.80 -37.07
CA ALA A 20 25.97 -29.99 -35.79
C ALA A 20 27.45 -30.36 -35.81
N ALA A 21 28.12 -30.02 -34.72
CA ALA A 21 29.05 -30.79 -33.86
C ALA A 21 30.44 -31.22 -34.37
N PRO A 22 31.26 -31.77 -33.49
CA PRO A 22 32.01 -31.13 -32.38
C PRO A 22 33.53 -31.36 -32.54
N HIS A 23 34.38 -30.78 -31.71
CA HIS A 23 35.59 -31.47 -31.19
C HIS A 23 36.37 -30.66 -30.14
N GLU A 24 36.84 -31.43 -29.26
CA GLU A 24 37.61 -31.24 -28.05
C GLU A 24 38.96 -30.53 -28.22
N GLY A 25 39.35 -29.90 -27.12
CA GLY A 25 40.64 -30.24 -26.52
C GLY A 25 41.77 -29.22 -26.56
N HIS A 26 42.26 -29.00 -25.38
CA HIS A 26 43.64 -28.65 -24.97
C HIS A 26 44.05 -27.19 -24.75
N ASP A 27 44.23 -26.98 -23.56
CA ASP A 27 45.20 -26.39 -22.61
C ASP A 27 46.37 -25.57 -23.16
N HIS A 28 46.75 -24.61 -22.35
CA HIS A 28 48.01 -23.95 -22.03
C HIS A 28 48.18 -22.45 -22.33
N GLY A 29 48.25 -21.74 -21.24
CA GLY A 29 49.45 -20.96 -20.87
C GLY A 29 49.59 -19.53 -21.35
N GLY A 30 49.40 -18.60 -20.40
CA GLY A 30 50.44 -17.64 -20.08
C GLY A 30 50.54 -16.29 -20.82
N HIS A 31 50.46 -15.27 -20.00
CA HIS A 31 51.20 -14.00 -20.02
C HIS A 31 50.70 -12.76 -20.78
N THR A 32 50.38 -11.80 -19.91
CA THR A 32 50.82 -10.38 -19.87
C THR A 32 50.28 -9.37 -20.86
N SER A 33 49.66 -8.39 -20.23
CA SER A 33 49.84 -6.93 -20.30
C SER A 33 49.38 -6.16 -21.51
N ASP A 34 48.70 -5.13 -21.11
CA ASP A 34 48.69 -3.71 -21.51
C ASP A 34 47.54 -3.16 -22.36
N HIS A 35 46.81 -2.32 -21.64
CA HIS A 35 46.22 -1.03 -22.00
C HIS A 35 45.60 -0.82 -23.39
N HIS A 36 44.30 -0.55 -23.40
CA HIS A 36 43.79 0.72 -23.94
C HIS A 36 42.36 1.02 -23.49
N HIS A 37 42.19 2.24 -22.99
CA HIS A 37 40.96 2.90 -22.63
C HIS A 37 39.97 2.93 -23.80
N HIS A 38 38.70 2.57 -23.53
CA HIS A 38 37.55 3.22 -24.15
C HIS A 38 36.45 3.45 -23.11
N LEU A 39 36.23 4.73 -22.87
CA LEU A 39 35.11 5.29 -22.12
C LEU A 39 33.78 4.91 -22.80
N HIS A 40 32.98 4.12 -22.15
CA HIS A 40 31.54 4.15 -22.38
C HIS A 40 30.83 4.48 -21.06
N HIS A 41 30.24 5.68 -21.04
CA HIS A 41 29.27 6.09 -20.04
C HIS A 41 28.06 5.16 -20.11
N GLY A 42 28.03 4.13 -19.28
CA GLY A 42 26.82 3.47 -18.84
C GLY A 42 26.41 4.13 -17.53
N LYS A 43 25.22 4.66 -17.45
CA LYS A 43 24.61 5.04 -16.18
C LYS A 43 24.38 3.74 -15.42
N ASP A 44 25.24 3.43 -14.49
CA ASP A 44 25.00 2.42 -13.47
C ASP A 44 23.98 3.00 -12.51
N ASP A 45 22.71 2.58 -12.63
CA ASP A 45 21.76 2.68 -11.53
C ASP A 45 22.32 1.82 -10.38
N PRO A 46 22.50 2.37 -9.19
CA PRO A 46 23.00 1.60 -8.07
C PRO A 46 21.96 0.53 -7.71
N HIS A 47 22.27 -0.73 -7.99
CA HIS A 47 21.52 -1.83 -7.38
C HIS A 47 21.64 -1.69 -5.87
N PRO A 48 20.51 -1.72 -5.12
CA PRO A 48 20.55 -1.66 -3.67
C PRO A 48 21.45 -2.78 -3.13
N SER A 49 22.26 -2.45 -2.14
CA SER A 49 23.12 -3.43 -1.49
C SER A 49 22.27 -4.52 -0.80
N HIS A 50 22.81 -5.73 -0.64
CA HIS A 50 22.11 -6.79 0.08
C HIS A 50 21.69 -6.37 1.50
N GLU A 51 22.46 -5.51 2.17
CA GLU A 51 22.14 -4.99 3.49
C GLU A 51 20.92 -4.04 3.50
N GLU A 52 20.71 -3.26 2.43
CA GLU A 52 19.53 -2.39 2.28
C GLU A 52 18.25 -3.19 2.02
N MET A 53 18.34 -4.27 1.26
CA MET A 53 17.20 -5.18 1.05
C MET A 53 16.77 -5.86 2.35
N ASP A 54 17.69 -6.15 3.25
CA ASP A 54 17.38 -6.76 4.53
C ASP A 54 16.64 -5.80 5.49
N ALA A 55 16.89 -4.48 5.42
CA ALA A 55 16.30 -3.51 6.34
C ALA A 55 14.79 -3.37 6.21
N CYS A 56 14.22 -3.30 4.99
CA CYS A 56 12.77 -3.22 4.81
C CYS A 56 12.08 -4.56 5.12
N HIS A 57 12.72 -5.69 4.83
CA HIS A 57 12.24 -7.02 5.22
C HIS A 57 12.17 -7.18 6.74
N LEU A 58 13.09 -6.56 7.48
CA LEU A 58 13.11 -6.57 8.94
C LEU A 58 11.87 -5.90 9.54
N LEU A 59 11.33 -4.85 8.90
CA LEU A 59 10.15 -4.13 9.36
C LEU A 59 8.84 -4.86 9.09
N ALA A 60 8.75 -5.64 8.02
CA ALA A 60 7.50 -6.19 7.53
C ALA A 60 6.72 -7.03 8.56
N PRO A 61 7.32 -7.97 9.32
CA PRO A 61 6.58 -8.73 10.33
C PRO A 61 6.07 -7.87 11.49
N HIS A 62 6.85 -6.88 11.93
CA HIS A 62 6.44 -5.95 12.98
C HIS A 62 5.29 -5.06 12.52
N ASN A 63 5.38 -4.53 11.31
CA ASN A 63 4.33 -3.73 10.70
C ASN A 63 3.05 -4.53 10.47
N ALA A 64 3.14 -5.81 10.13
CA ALA A 64 1.99 -6.70 10.02
C ALA A 64 1.30 -6.92 11.38
N ASP A 65 2.04 -7.18 12.43
CA ASP A 65 1.48 -7.33 13.78
C ASP A 65 0.81 -6.02 14.25
N PHE A 66 1.43 -4.88 14.00
CA PHE A 66 0.84 -3.57 14.26
C PHE A 66 -0.44 -3.36 13.46
N ALA A 67 -0.45 -3.72 12.18
CA ALA A 67 -1.62 -3.59 11.30
C ALA A 67 -2.84 -4.32 11.86
N PHE A 68 -2.69 -5.57 12.29
CA PHE A 68 -3.80 -6.35 12.84
C PHE A 68 -4.23 -5.86 14.21
N SER A 69 -3.29 -5.44 15.06
CA SER A 69 -3.61 -4.83 16.36
C SER A 69 -4.41 -3.54 16.20
N LEU A 70 -4.00 -2.68 15.29
CA LEU A 70 -4.72 -1.43 14.97
C LEU A 70 -6.08 -1.72 14.35
N TYR A 71 -6.16 -2.67 13.42
CA TYR A 71 -7.43 -3.06 12.80
C TYR A 71 -8.46 -3.49 13.84
N LYS A 72 -8.07 -4.36 14.76
CA LYS A 72 -8.98 -4.86 15.82
C LYS A 72 -9.45 -3.74 16.75
N LYS A 73 -8.59 -2.78 17.05
CA LYS A 73 -8.97 -1.59 17.82
C LYS A 73 -9.96 -0.71 17.07
N LEU A 74 -9.71 -0.46 15.78
CA LEU A 74 -10.63 0.29 14.92
C LEU A 74 -11.98 -0.43 14.79
N ALA A 75 -11.97 -1.73 14.50
CA ALA A 75 -13.17 -2.52 14.30
C ALA A 75 -14.05 -2.63 15.56
N SER A 76 -13.46 -2.55 16.75
CA SER A 76 -14.16 -2.56 18.02
C SER A 76 -14.76 -1.21 18.42
N SER A 77 -14.43 -0.14 17.69
CA SER A 77 -14.95 1.20 17.98
C SER A 77 -16.41 1.34 17.52
N PRO A 78 -17.32 1.79 18.38
CA PRO A 78 -18.71 2.06 17.98
C PRO A 78 -18.84 3.08 16.84
N ALA A 79 -17.85 3.95 16.67
CA ALA A 79 -17.86 4.97 15.63
C ALA A 79 -17.78 4.40 14.20
N VAL A 80 -17.31 3.17 14.03
CA VAL A 80 -17.15 2.50 12.73
C VAL A 80 -18.10 1.32 12.54
N GLU A 81 -19.03 1.11 13.46
CA GLU A 81 -20.03 0.05 13.32
C GLU A 81 -20.84 0.25 12.04
N GLY A 82 -20.90 -0.79 11.20
CA GLY A 82 -21.59 -0.76 9.92
C GLY A 82 -20.90 0.10 8.83
N LYS A 83 -19.74 0.70 9.10
CA LYS A 83 -18.99 1.52 8.14
C LYS A 83 -17.80 0.76 7.54
N ASN A 84 -17.29 1.31 6.45
CA ASN A 84 -16.02 0.86 5.89
C ASN A 84 -14.86 1.18 6.85
N ILE A 85 -13.93 0.26 6.98
CA ILE A 85 -12.65 0.47 7.65
C ILE A 85 -11.59 0.43 6.56
N PHE A 86 -10.76 1.46 6.48
CA PHE A 86 -9.67 1.48 5.52
C PHE A 86 -8.53 2.38 6.02
N PHE A 87 -7.33 1.85 6.04
CA PHE A 87 -6.15 2.58 6.49
C PHE A 87 -4.87 1.99 5.87
N SER A 88 -3.78 2.75 5.96
CA SER A 88 -2.45 2.29 5.58
C SER A 88 -1.62 1.97 6.82
N PRO A 89 -1.43 0.70 7.17
CA PRO A 89 -0.58 0.33 8.30
C PRO A 89 0.86 0.82 8.15
N VAL A 90 1.43 0.64 6.96
CA VAL A 90 2.81 1.07 6.68
C VAL A 90 2.93 2.60 6.73
N GLY A 91 1.94 3.33 6.25
CA GLY A 91 1.90 4.79 6.32
C GLY A 91 1.88 5.30 7.76
N ILE A 92 1.02 4.71 8.59
CA ILE A 92 0.92 5.07 10.01
C ILE A 92 2.20 4.71 10.76
N SER A 93 2.74 3.50 10.56
CA SER A 93 4.01 3.09 11.17
C SER A 93 5.17 3.99 10.78
N MET A 94 5.23 4.40 9.51
CA MET A 94 6.21 5.33 8.98
C MET A 94 6.10 6.72 9.64
N ALA A 95 4.89 7.25 9.75
CA ALA A 95 4.64 8.55 10.39
C ALA A 95 5.00 8.52 11.89
N LEU A 96 4.67 7.44 12.59
CA LEU A 96 5.04 7.27 13.99
C LEU A 96 6.55 7.08 14.18
N SER A 97 7.23 6.42 13.25
CA SER A 97 8.69 6.28 13.26
C SER A 97 9.38 7.63 13.02
N LEU A 98 8.85 8.45 12.13
CA LEU A 98 9.29 9.84 11.96
C LEU A 98 9.14 10.62 13.26
N LEU A 99 7.98 10.52 13.92
CA LEU A 99 7.73 11.18 15.20
C LEU A 99 8.72 10.70 16.28
N ALA A 100 9.00 9.40 16.34
CA ALA A 100 9.96 8.81 17.25
C ALA A 100 11.38 9.35 17.06
N SER A 101 11.77 9.72 15.85
CA SER A 101 13.09 10.32 15.58
C SER A 101 13.30 11.66 16.29
N GLY A 102 12.23 12.37 16.63
CA GLY A 102 12.24 13.58 17.43
C GLY A 102 11.98 13.36 18.92
N ALA A 103 11.67 12.14 19.33
CA ALA A 103 11.37 11.77 20.71
C ALA A 103 12.60 11.25 21.45
N LYS A 104 12.59 11.41 22.78
CA LYS A 104 13.63 10.92 23.70
C LYS A 104 12.98 10.10 24.84
N GLY A 105 13.83 9.32 25.53
CA GLY A 105 13.46 8.61 26.74
C GLY A 105 12.23 7.71 26.58
N GLU A 106 11.32 7.80 27.53
CA GLU A 106 10.12 6.97 27.60
C GLU A 106 9.17 7.24 26.42
N THR A 107 9.07 8.48 25.95
CA THR A 107 8.25 8.83 24.77
C THR A 107 8.69 8.04 23.54
N HIS A 108 9.98 7.98 23.27
CA HIS A 108 10.55 7.16 22.18
C HIS A 108 10.29 5.67 22.40
N SER A 109 10.56 5.18 23.62
CA SER A 109 10.41 3.76 23.95
C SER A 109 8.97 3.27 23.80
N GLN A 110 7.98 4.07 24.20
CA GLN A 110 6.57 3.74 24.04
C GLN A 110 6.14 3.68 22.59
N ILE A 111 6.61 4.58 21.73
CA ILE A 111 6.32 4.55 20.30
C ILE A 111 6.92 3.29 19.67
N PHE A 112 8.20 3.01 19.94
CA PHE A 112 8.86 1.80 19.42
C PHE A 112 8.22 0.52 19.93
N SER A 113 7.87 0.43 21.21
CA SER A 113 7.16 -0.71 21.77
C SER A 113 5.79 -0.93 21.13
N GLY A 114 5.02 0.15 20.93
CA GLY A 114 3.72 0.09 20.27
C GLY A 114 3.80 -0.34 18.80
N LEU A 115 4.88 -0.01 18.10
CA LEU A 115 5.16 -0.46 16.73
C LEU A 115 5.78 -1.88 16.67
N GLY A 116 6.13 -2.46 17.80
CA GLY A 116 6.84 -3.75 17.87
C GLY A 116 8.34 -3.66 17.57
N TYR A 117 8.94 -2.47 17.67
CA TYR A 117 10.35 -2.21 17.31
C TYR A 117 11.32 -2.25 18.50
N SER A 118 10.91 -2.76 19.66
CA SER A 118 11.73 -2.73 20.88
C SER A 118 13.11 -3.39 20.73
N GLN A 119 13.25 -4.35 19.81
CA GLN A 119 14.51 -5.04 19.51
C GLN A 119 15.28 -4.41 18.33
N LEU A 120 14.74 -3.37 17.72
CA LEU A 120 15.33 -2.70 16.55
C LEU A 120 16.06 -1.42 17.01
N LYS A 121 17.13 -1.10 16.31
CA LYS A 121 17.82 0.19 16.45
C LYS A 121 17.09 1.24 15.60
N SER A 122 17.09 2.50 16.07
CA SER A 122 16.49 3.62 15.33
C SER A 122 17.05 3.74 13.90
N GLN A 123 18.35 3.50 13.72
CA GLN A 123 18.99 3.54 12.41
C GLN A 123 18.43 2.46 11.46
N GLN A 124 18.22 1.24 11.94
CA GLN A 124 17.63 0.16 11.14
C GLN A 124 16.20 0.50 10.68
N VAL A 125 15.43 1.15 11.54
CA VAL A 125 14.07 1.61 11.21
C VAL A 125 14.12 2.71 10.15
N ASN A 126 14.99 3.71 10.32
CA ASN A 126 15.15 4.81 9.37
C ASN A 126 15.56 4.31 7.98
N GLU A 127 16.58 3.46 7.89
CA GLU A 127 17.07 2.87 6.63
C GLU A 127 16.01 1.97 5.99
N GLY A 128 15.25 1.23 6.78
CA GLY A 128 14.15 0.40 6.31
C GLY A 128 13.06 1.22 5.61
N TYR A 129 12.69 2.36 6.16
CA TYR A 129 11.69 3.25 5.54
C TYR A 129 12.24 4.01 4.34
N GLU A 130 13.48 4.46 4.39
CA GLU A 130 14.14 5.08 3.23
C GLU A 130 14.10 4.13 2.03
N HIS A 131 14.49 2.88 2.23
CA HIS A 131 14.47 1.86 1.20
C HIS A 131 13.05 1.56 0.70
N LEU A 132 12.08 1.41 1.61
CA LEU A 132 10.68 1.16 1.24
C LEU A 132 10.10 2.29 0.39
N ILE A 133 10.34 3.55 0.78
CA ILE A 133 9.89 4.73 0.03
C ILE A 133 10.52 4.76 -1.36
N HIS A 134 11.81 4.45 -1.45
CA HIS A 134 12.52 4.36 -2.73
C HIS A 134 11.89 3.30 -3.65
N MET A 135 11.68 2.09 -3.14
CA MET A 135 11.03 1.00 -3.90
C MET A 135 9.63 1.36 -4.39
N LEU A 136 8.81 1.94 -3.53
CA LEU A 136 7.46 2.38 -3.90
C LEU A 136 7.48 3.48 -4.96
N GLY A 137 8.49 4.35 -4.94
CA GLY A 137 8.68 5.42 -5.91
C GLY A 137 9.02 4.94 -7.33
N HIS A 138 9.67 3.78 -7.48
CA HIS A 138 10.00 3.21 -8.80
C HIS A 138 8.79 2.63 -9.55
N ASN A 139 7.68 2.38 -8.89
CA ASN A 139 6.51 1.72 -9.46
C ASN A 139 5.43 2.68 -10.01
N ARG A 140 5.76 3.96 -10.24
CA ARG A 140 4.79 5.01 -10.62
C ARG A 140 4.00 4.71 -11.90
N ASP A 141 4.59 4.01 -12.87
CA ASP A 141 3.92 3.66 -14.13
C ASP A 141 2.84 2.59 -13.96
N ALA A 142 2.97 1.75 -12.95
CA ALA A 142 2.08 0.63 -12.68
C ALA A 142 0.97 0.95 -11.68
N MET A 143 1.18 1.96 -10.84
CA MET A 143 0.21 2.39 -9.84
C MET A 143 0.32 3.88 -9.60
N GLN A 144 -0.80 4.51 -9.31
CA GLN A 144 -0.82 5.85 -8.75
C GLN A 144 -0.83 5.71 -7.22
N LEU A 145 0.31 5.98 -6.61
CA LEU A 145 0.49 6.02 -5.16
C LEU A 145 0.95 7.43 -4.78
N GLU A 146 0.08 8.17 -4.12
CA GLU A 146 0.40 9.48 -3.54
C GLU A 146 0.40 9.31 -2.03
N ALA A 147 1.58 9.32 -1.44
CA ALA A 147 1.76 9.02 -0.03
C ALA A 147 2.70 10.03 0.62
N GLY A 148 2.45 10.36 1.86
CA GLY A 148 3.34 11.20 2.62
C GLY A 148 2.93 11.37 4.07
N SER A 149 3.87 11.95 4.81
CA SER A 149 3.69 12.36 6.19
C SER A 149 4.16 13.78 6.38
N GLY A 150 3.62 14.45 7.36
CA GLY A 150 4.02 15.79 7.75
C GLY A 150 3.87 16.01 9.24
N VAL A 151 4.72 16.87 9.78
CA VAL A 151 4.58 17.38 11.15
C VAL A 151 4.22 18.86 11.04
N ALA A 152 2.99 19.20 11.43
CA ALA A 152 2.54 20.58 11.56
C ALA A 152 2.79 21.02 13.00
N ILE A 153 3.62 22.04 13.19
CA ILE A 153 3.98 22.56 14.49
C ILE A 153 3.50 24.00 14.63
N ARG A 154 3.10 24.39 15.84
CA ARG A 154 2.68 25.75 16.14
C ARG A 154 3.74 26.77 15.74
N GLU A 155 3.32 27.84 15.08
CA GLU A 155 4.17 28.95 14.71
C GLU A 155 4.95 29.52 15.91
N GLY A 156 6.21 29.89 15.65
CA GLY A 156 7.12 30.43 16.68
C GLY A 156 7.99 29.37 17.36
N PHE A 157 7.80 28.08 17.11
CA PHE A 157 8.67 27.02 17.63
C PHE A 157 9.80 26.71 16.63
N LYS A 158 11.03 26.74 17.12
CA LYS A 158 12.20 26.42 16.31
C LYS A 158 12.41 24.90 16.28
N VAL A 159 12.35 24.32 15.10
CA VAL A 159 12.61 22.90 14.88
C VAL A 159 14.12 22.65 14.74
N GLN A 160 14.61 21.57 15.34
CA GLN A 160 16.01 21.15 15.25
C GLN A 160 16.38 20.81 13.81
N GLU A 161 17.51 21.33 13.34
CA GLU A 161 17.99 21.12 11.97
C GLU A 161 18.20 19.62 11.66
N GLN A 162 18.69 18.85 12.64
CA GLN A 162 18.90 17.42 12.47
C GLN A 162 17.59 16.68 12.25
N PHE A 163 16.52 17.05 12.97
CA PHE A 163 15.20 16.46 12.75
C PHE A 163 14.67 16.75 11.35
N LEU A 164 14.83 17.99 10.87
CA LEU A 164 14.42 18.37 9.51
C LEU A 164 15.17 17.56 8.44
N LYS A 165 16.47 17.35 8.62
CA LYS A 165 17.30 16.55 7.72
C LYS A 165 16.87 15.09 7.71
N ASP A 166 16.67 14.48 8.87
CA ASP A 166 16.27 13.09 9.00
C ASP A 166 14.85 12.85 8.44
N ALA A 167 13.93 13.78 8.70
CA ALA A 167 12.57 13.73 8.17
C ALA A 167 12.55 13.73 6.62
N GLN A 168 13.36 14.59 6.02
CA GLN A 168 13.45 14.65 4.55
C GLN A 168 14.19 13.44 3.98
N HIS A 169 15.31 13.03 4.59
CA HIS A 169 16.18 11.98 4.07
C HIS A 169 15.52 10.60 4.15
N TYR A 170 15.11 10.18 5.35
CA TYR A 170 14.59 8.84 5.59
C TYR A 170 13.10 8.66 5.30
N TYR A 171 12.32 9.74 5.41
CA TYR A 171 10.86 9.65 5.37
C TYR A 171 10.22 10.48 4.25
N ASN A 172 11.02 11.20 3.48
CA ASN A 172 10.54 12.16 2.47
C ASN A 172 9.40 13.05 3.00
N SER A 173 9.54 13.48 4.26
CA SER A 173 8.52 14.20 5.02
C SER A 173 8.92 15.64 5.25
N GLU A 174 7.92 16.49 5.37
CA GLU A 174 8.08 17.91 5.64
C GLU A 174 7.58 18.26 7.04
N THR A 175 8.27 19.22 7.65
CA THR A 175 7.84 19.87 8.89
C THR A 175 7.56 21.33 8.56
N PHE A 176 6.38 21.82 8.94
CA PHE A 176 5.95 23.17 8.62
C PHE A 176 5.25 23.85 9.80
N SER A 177 5.41 25.16 9.89
CA SER A 177 4.81 25.99 10.94
C SER A 177 3.40 26.41 10.56
N VAL A 178 2.47 26.36 11.52
CA VAL A 178 1.05 26.69 11.33
C VAL A 178 0.56 27.56 12.50
N ASP A 179 -0.18 28.61 12.20
CA ASP A 179 -0.85 29.43 13.19
C ASP A 179 -2.17 28.79 13.66
N PHE A 180 -2.09 27.88 14.62
CA PHE A 180 -3.26 27.21 15.18
C PHE A 180 -4.19 28.13 15.99
N SER A 181 -3.77 29.37 16.30
CA SER A 181 -4.65 30.35 16.95
C SER A 181 -5.83 30.77 16.06
N LYS A 182 -5.71 30.50 14.76
CA LYS A 182 -6.74 30.69 13.73
C LYS A 182 -7.15 29.35 13.13
N PRO A 183 -7.98 28.55 13.82
CA PRO A 183 -8.22 27.14 13.48
C PRO A 183 -8.70 26.88 12.06
N GLU A 184 -9.61 27.70 11.54
CA GLU A 184 -10.13 27.53 10.18
C GLU A 184 -9.05 27.81 9.12
N ALA A 185 -8.26 28.87 9.30
CA ALA A 185 -7.16 29.19 8.40
C ALA A 185 -6.07 28.12 8.47
N ALA A 186 -5.76 27.61 9.67
CA ALA A 186 -4.82 26.52 9.88
C ALA A 186 -5.27 25.24 9.16
N ALA A 187 -6.53 24.85 9.27
CA ALA A 187 -7.08 23.71 8.57
C ALA A 187 -6.99 23.86 7.05
N GLN A 188 -7.31 25.05 6.52
CA GLN A 188 -7.19 25.34 5.08
C GLN A 188 -5.75 25.26 4.60
N GLU A 189 -4.79 25.76 5.34
CA GLU A 189 -3.36 25.70 5.02
C GLU A 189 -2.87 24.26 4.96
N ILE A 190 -3.19 23.45 5.96
CA ILE A 190 -2.84 22.01 6.00
C ILE A 190 -3.50 21.26 4.85
N ASN A 191 -4.79 21.47 4.61
CA ASN A 191 -5.50 20.81 3.53
C ASN A 191 -4.95 21.20 2.15
N LYS A 192 -4.56 22.46 1.95
CA LYS A 192 -3.91 22.92 0.71
C LYS A 192 -2.55 22.25 0.50
N PHE A 193 -1.78 22.08 1.56
CA PHE A 193 -0.51 21.34 1.51
C PHE A 193 -0.74 19.90 1.06
N ILE A 194 -1.70 19.19 1.67
CA ILE A 194 -2.02 17.80 1.34
C ILE A 194 -2.56 17.69 -0.10
N ALA A 195 -3.45 18.58 -0.50
CA ALA A 195 -3.99 18.62 -1.86
C ALA A 195 -2.88 18.76 -2.91
N LYS A 196 -1.93 19.67 -2.68
CA LYS A 196 -0.77 19.84 -3.55
C LYS A 196 0.10 18.57 -3.63
N LYS A 197 0.33 17.90 -2.51
CA LYS A 197 1.14 16.66 -2.45
C LYS A 197 0.44 15.45 -3.06
N THR A 198 -0.87 15.46 -3.11
CA THR A 198 -1.68 14.34 -3.63
C THR A 198 -2.33 14.63 -4.98
N ASN A 199 -1.90 15.66 -5.68
CA ASN A 199 -2.50 16.08 -6.96
C ASN A 199 -4.03 16.17 -6.86
N ASP A 200 -4.52 16.86 -5.82
CA ASP A 200 -5.94 17.06 -5.50
C ASP A 200 -6.75 15.77 -5.23
N LYS A 201 -6.08 14.66 -4.92
CA LYS A 201 -6.76 13.40 -4.54
C LYS A 201 -7.28 13.42 -3.11
N ILE A 202 -6.63 14.18 -2.23
CA ILE A 202 -7.04 14.38 -0.85
C ILE A 202 -7.09 15.88 -0.58
N THR A 203 -8.28 16.44 -0.40
CA THR A 203 -8.48 17.90 -0.37
C THR A 203 -9.04 18.44 0.95
N ASN A 204 -9.60 17.59 1.80
CA ASN A 204 -10.34 18.03 2.99
C ASN A 204 -10.17 17.06 4.15
N MET A 205 -8.89 16.84 4.53
CA MET A 205 -8.53 15.86 5.56
C MET A 205 -8.69 16.41 6.98
N VAL A 206 -8.34 17.68 7.19
CA VAL A 206 -8.31 18.32 8.51
C VAL A 206 -9.50 19.25 8.66
N LYS A 207 -10.24 19.09 9.78
CA LYS A 207 -11.41 19.89 10.15
C LYS A 207 -11.44 20.10 11.66
N ASP A 208 -12.17 21.09 12.09
CA ASP A 208 -12.51 21.32 13.50
C ASP A 208 -11.29 21.32 14.43
N LEU A 209 -10.25 22.07 14.04
CA LEU A 209 -9.04 22.22 14.86
C LEU A 209 -9.33 23.01 16.13
N ASP A 210 -8.69 22.58 17.23
CA ASP A 210 -8.67 23.31 18.48
C ASP A 210 -7.55 24.38 18.44
N PRO A 211 -7.80 25.62 18.86
CA PRO A 211 -6.76 26.66 18.91
C PRO A 211 -5.58 26.34 19.82
N SER A 212 -5.72 25.38 20.73
CA SER A 212 -4.66 24.93 21.64
C SER A 212 -3.69 23.92 21.05
N VAL A 213 -3.89 23.47 19.81
CA VAL A 213 -3.01 22.52 19.13
C VAL A 213 -1.57 23.03 19.12
N LEU A 214 -0.63 22.20 19.54
CA LEU A 214 0.80 22.47 19.53
C LEU A 214 1.50 21.79 18.36
N MET A 215 1.13 20.53 18.10
CA MET A 215 1.72 19.72 17.06
C MET A 215 0.71 18.69 16.56
N MET A 216 0.67 18.49 15.24
CA MET A 216 -0.11 17.44 14.59
C MET A 216 0.80 16.54 13.76
N LEU A 217 0.60 15.26 13.87
CA LEU A 217 1.14 14.28 12.93
C LEU A 217 0.09 13.97 11.86
N ILE A 218 0.48 14.12 10.62
CA ILE A 218 -0.37 13.96 9.45
C ILE A 218 0.19 12.85 8.59
N ASN A 219 -0.64 11.90 8.20
CA ASN A 219 -0.29 10.88 7.22
C ASN A 219 -1.43 10.70 6.22
N TYR A 220 -1.09 10.64 4.96
CA TYR A 220 -2.05 10.48 3.88
C TYR A 220 -1.53 9.48 2.86
N MET A 221 -2.44 8.65 2.35
CA MET A 221 -2.14 7.69 1.29
C MET A 221 -3.35 7.56 0.35
N TYR A 222 -3.09 7.77 -0.93
CA TYR A 222 -4.01 7.51 -2.03
C TYR A 222 -3.45 6.40 -2.91
N PHE A 223 -4.27 5.41 -3.24
CA PHE A 223 -3.88 4.30 -4.10
C PHE A 223 -4.90 4.03 -5.19
N ARG A 224 -4.40 3.89 -6.40
CA ARG A 224 -5.11 3.36 -7.56
C ARG A 224 -4.15 2.48 -8.35
N GLY A 225 -4.26 1.17 -8.15
CA GLY A 225 -3.43 0.20 -8.87
C GLY A 225 -3.95 -0.05 -10.28
N LYS A 226 -3.04 -0.38 -11.18
CA LYS A 226 -3.36 -0.89 -12.51
C LYS A 226 -3.34 -2.41 -12.45
N TRP A 227 -4.44 -3.06 -12.77
CA TRP A 227 -4.51 -4.52 -12.78
C TRP A 227 -3.52 -5.13 -13.79
N ASP A 228 -2.90 -6.23 -13.44
CA ASP A 228 -2.11 -7.02 -14.40
C ASP A 228 -2.99 -7.54 -15.54
N LYS A 229 -4.18 -8.00 -15.19
CA LYS A 229 -5.24 -8.38 -16.13
C LYS A 229 -6.48 -7.51 -15.84
N PRO A 230 -6.75 -6.49 -16.69
CA PRO A 230 -7.87 -5.56 -16.47
C PRO A 230 -9.22 -6.25 -16.69
N PHE A 231 -10.27 -5.66 -16.11
CA PHE A 231 -11.65 -6.03 -16.36
C PHE A 231 -12.12 -5.40 -17.67
N ASP A 232 -13.01 -6.09 -18.39
CA ASP A 232 -13.70 -5.55 -19.54
C ASP A 232 -14.88 -4.67 -19.07
N SER A 233 -14.82 -3.38 -19.34
CA SER A 233 -15.87 -2.43 -18.93
C SER A 233 -17.23 -2.72 -19.56
N THR A 234 -17.28 -3.43 -20.69
CA THR A 234 -18.53 -3.82 -21.34
C THR A 234 -19.29 -4.91 -20.56
N LEU A 235 -18.59 -5.63 -19.68
CA LEU A 235 -19.17 -6.68 -18.83
C LEU A 235 -19.59 -6.15 -17.46
N THR A 236 -19.24 -4.92 -17.09
CA THR A 236 -19.68 -4.29 -15.85
C THR A 236 -21.19 -4.04 -15.91
N HIS A 237 -21.91 -4.49 -14.88
CA HIS A 237 -23.36 -4.42 -14.81
C HIS A 237 -23.84 -4.05 -13.40
N LYS A 238 -25.05 -3.53 -13.30
CA LYS A 238 -25.70 -3.28 -12.02
C LYS A 238 -26.02 -4.59 -11.32
N ALA A 239 -25.63 -4.67 -10.06
CA ALA A 239 -25.90 -5.83 -9.21
C ALA A 239 -26.17 -5.41 -7.76
N ASN A 240 -26.82 -6.29 -7.02
CA ASN A 240 -27.07 -6.08 -5.61
C ASN A 240 -25.85 -6.44 -4.77
N PHE A 241 -25.58 -5.59 -3.76
CA PHE A 241 -24.63 -5.85 -2.71
C PHE A 241 -25.34 -5.81 -1.36
N GLN A 242 -25.26 -6.90 -0.61
CA GLN A 242 -25.89 -7.04 0.69
C GLN A 242 -24.97 -6.47 1.77
N VAL A 243 -25.28 -5.28 2.26
CA VAL A 243 -24.50 -4.60 3.32
C VAL A 243 -24.71 -5.27 4.67
N ASP A 244 -25.95 -5.53 5.01
CA ASP A 244 -26.40 -6.27 6.19
C ASP A 244 -27.73 -6.97 5.90
N LYS A 245 -28.33 -7.62 6.91
CA LYS A 245 -29.59 -8.37 6.74
C LYS A 245 -30.76 -7.52 6.21
N ASP A 246 -30.73 -6.21 6.45
CA ASP A 246 -31.83 -5.29 6.15
C ASP A 246 -31.49 -4.31 5.01
N THR A 247 -30.21 -4.21 4.62
CA THR A 247 -29.72 -3.19 3.70
C THR A 247 -29.07 -3.80 2.48
N THR A 248 -29.62 -3.50 1.30
CA THR A 248 -29.07 -3.86 -0.01
C THR A 248 -28.82 -2.60 -0.81
N VAL A 249 -27.67 -2.48 -1.44
CA VAL A 249 -27.30 -1.37 -2.32
C VAL A 249 -27.01 -1.86 -3.73
N GLN A 250 -27.16 -0.97 -4.72
CA GLN A 250 -26.82 -1.25 -6.11
C GLN A 250 -25.37 -0.84 -6.35
N VAL A 251 -24.59 -1.73 -6.94
CA VAL A 251 -23.19 -1.50 -7.31
C VAL A 251 -22.97 -1.73 -8.79
N ASP A 252 -21.91 -1.14 -9.34
CA ASP A 252 -21.39 -1.48 -10.64
C ASP A 252 -20.46 -2.69 -10.45
N MET A 253 -20.96 -3.88 -10.81
CA MET A 253 -20.25 -5.14 -10.63
C MET A 253 -19.40 -5.43 -11.86
N MET A 254 -18.09 -5.41 -11.70
CA MET A 254 -17.12 -5.83 -12.70
C MET A 254 -17.08 -7.35 -12.78
N LYS A 255 -16.85 -7.89 -13.96
CA LYS A 255 -16.75 -9.33 -14.19
C LYS A 255 -15.50 -9.67 -14.99
N ARG A 256 -14.78 -10.69 -14.55
CA ARG A 256 -13.70 -11.30 -15.33
C ARG A 256 -13.61 -12.80 -15.07
N ASN A 257 -13.59 -13.58 -16.14
CA ASN A 257 -13.17 -14.97 -16.09
C ASN A 257 -11.66 -15.03 -16.36
N GLY A 258 -10.91 -15.68 -15.48
CA GLY A 258 -9.45 -15.73 -15.60
C GLY A 258 -8.83 -16.73 -14.64
N ARG A 259 -7.50 -16.83 -14.71
CA ARG A 259 -6.74 -17.67 -13.79
C ARG A 259 -6.22 -16.80 -12.65
N TYR A 260 -6.69 -17.07 -11.45
CA TYR A 260 -6.31 -16.39 -10.21
C TYR A 260 -5.74 -17.38 -9.19
N GLU A 261 -4.98 -16.86 -8.25
CA GLU A 261 -4.58 -17.59 -7.06
C GLU A 261 -5.71 -17.54 -6.04
N ILE A 262 -6.22 -18.70 -5.66
CA ILE A 262 -7.38 -18.86 -4.76
C ILE A 262 -7.09 -19.94 -3.72
N TYR A 263 -7.65 -19.77 -2.53
CA TYR A 263 -7.67 -20.78 -1.47
C TYR A 263 -8.98 -20.71 -0.69
N GLN A 264 -9.62 -21.85 -0.50
CA GLN A 264 -10.80 -21.99 0.35
C GLN A 264 -10.35 -22.51 1.71
N ASP A 265 -10.35 -21.63 2.70
CA ASP A 265 -10.01 -21.96 4.09
C ASP A 265 -11.28 -22.37 4.84
N ILE A 266 -11.57 -23.67 4.80
CA ILE A 266 -12.78 -24.24 5.40
C ILE A 266 -12.76 -24.08 6.92
N GLU A 267 -11.57 -24.19 7.55
CA GLU A 267 -11.42 -24.09 9.00
C GLU A 267 -11.72 -22.67 9.50
N ASN A 268 -11.35 -21.67 8.72
CA ASN A 268 -11.57 -20.26 9.04
C ASN A 268 -12.79 -19.66 8.31
N HIS A 269 -13.62 -20.46 7.70
CA HIS A 269 -14.85 -20.04 7.03
C HIS A 269 -14.64 -18.88 6.05
N THR A 270 -13.62 -18.97 5.21
CA THR A 270 -13.29 -17.87 4.30
C THR A 270 -12.71 -18.34 2.98
N THR A 271 -12.98 -17.58 1.92
CA THR A 271 -12.32 -17.72 0.62
C THR A 271 -11.32 -16.60 0.46
N VAL A 272 -10.09 -16.94 0.10
CA VAL A 272 -9.00 -15.98 -0.14
C VAL A 272 -8.65 -15.96 -1.61
N LEU A 273 -8.59 -14.78 -2.18
CA LEU A 273 -8.28 -14.55 -3.58
C LEU A 273 -7.18 -13.51 -3.71
N LYS A 274 -6.18 -13.76 -4.53
CA LYS A 274 -5.13 -12.80 -4.88
C LYS A 274 -5.37 -12.27 -6.28
N VAL A 275 -5.53 -10.96 -6.41
CA VAL A 275 -5.69 -10.25 -7.69
C VAL A 275 -4.46 -9.37 -7.91
N PRO A 276 -3.58 -9.72 -8.86
CA PRO A 276 -2.34 -8.99 -9.06
C PRO A 276 -2.59 -7.65 -9.75
N TYR A 277 -1.92 -6.62 -9.26
CA TYR A 277 -1.64 -5.41 -10.01
C TYR A 277 -0.40 -5.60 -10.87
N LYS A 278 -0.10 -4.64 -11.71
CA LYS A 278 1.19 -4.59 -12.40
C LYS A 278 2.32 -4.45 -11.39
N ASN A 279 3.46 -5.00 -11.74
CA ASN A 279 4.65 -5.08 -10.88
C ASN A 279 4.42 -5.98 -9.64
N SER A 280 5.06 -5.67 -8.53
CA SER A 280 5.09 -6.49 -7.32
C SER A 280 3.99 -6.18 -6.31
N THR A 281 2.86 -5.64 -6.75
CA THR A 281 1.74 -5.30 -5.85
C THR A 281 0.53 -6.16 -6.15
N SER A 282 -0.20 -6.57 -5.13
CA SER A 282 -1.42 -7.36 -5.26
C SER A 282 -2.49 -6.98 -4.26
N MET A 283 -3.75 -7.22 -4.63
CA MET A 283 -4.88 -7.18 -3.71
C MET A 283 -5.18 -8.59 -3.22
N MET A 284 -5.06 -8.82 -1.93
CA MET A 284 -5.59 -10.02 -1.30
C MET A 284 -7.00 -9.71 -0.79
N ILE A 285 -7.96 -10.45 -1.29
CA ILE A 285 -9.36 -10.38 -0.88
C ILE A 285 -9.64 -11.52 0.08
N VAL A 286 -10.22 -11.20 1.22
CA VAL A 286 -10.67 -12.17 2.22
C VAL A 286 -12.18 -12.07 2.29
N LEU A 287 -12.86 -13.08 1.77
CA LEU A 287 -14.32 -13.16 1.71
C LEU A 287 -14.80 -14.20 2.72
N PRO A 288 -15.23 -13.78 3.92
CA PRO A 288 -15.84 -14.68 4.88
C PRO A 288 -17.13 -15.30 4.34
N ASP A 289 -17.43 -16.53 4.77
CA ASP A 289 -18.73 -17.15 4.53
C ASP A 289 -19.84 -16.28 5.15
N ASP A 290 -21.06 -16.43 4.66
CA ASP A 290 -22.19 -15.63 5.14
C ASP A 290 -22.33 -15.72 6.66
N GLY A 291 -22.44 -14.57 7.33
CA GLY A 291 -22.51 -14.45 8.77
C GLY A 291 -21.21 -14.68 9.54
N LYS A 292 -20.07 -14.94 8.86
CA LYS A 292 -18.78 -15.25 9.51
C LYS A 292 -17.80 -14.07 9.60
N MET A 293 -18.15 -12.90 9.11
CA MET A 293 -17.26 -11.74 9.09
C MET A 293 -16.67 -11.43 10.48
N LYS A 294 -17.51 -11.38 11.51
CA LYS A 294 -17.05 -11.05 12.88
C LYS A 294 -16.04 -12.06 13.40
N GLU A 295 -16.30 -13.35 13.18
CA GLU A 295 -15.42 -14.44 13.61
C GLU A 295 -14.05 -14.37 12.93
N VAL A 296 -14.03 -14.05 11.63
CA VAL A 296 -12.79 -13.83 10.86
C VAL A 296 -12.05 -12.58 11.34
N GLU A 297 -12.74 -11.46 11.54
CA GLU A 297 -12.14 -10.22 12.07
C GLU A 297 -11.46 -10.41 13.43
N GLU A 298 -12.07 -11.19 14.31
CA GLU A 298 -11.53 -11.46 15.66
C GLU A 298 -10.28 -12.35 15.63
N SER A 299 -10.22 -13.28 14.69
CA SER A 299 -9.14 -14.28 14.61
C SER A 299 -7.99 -13.90 13.71
N ILE A 300 -8.20 -13.05 12.69
CA ILE A 300 -7.20 -12.75 11.66
C ILE A 300 -5.91 -12.18 12.26
N CYS A 301 -4.77 -12.67 11.78
CA CYS A 301 -3.46 -12.20 12.18
C CYS A 301 -2.42 -12.46 11.08
N ARG A 302 -1.19 -12.01 11.30
CA ARG A 302 -0.06 -12.20 10.39
C ARG A 302 0.12 -13.67 9.94
N HIS A 303 -0.08 -14.62 10.84
CA HIS A 303 0.09 -16.04 10.52
C HIS A 303 -0.97 -16.56 9.54
N HIS A 304 -2.21 -16.03 9.57
CA HIS A 304 -3.22 -16.34 8.58
C HIS A 304 -2.81 -15.87 7.19
N ILE A 305 -2.29 -14.64 7.07
CA ILE A 305 -1.83 -14.09 5.79
C ILE A 305 -0.72 -14.95 5.20
N LYS A 306 0.27 -15.34 6.03
CA LYS A 306 1.35 -16.23 5.58
C LYS A 306 0.82 -17.59 5.15
N ASN A 307 -0.03 -18.21 5.95
CA ASN A 307 -0.62 -19.52 5.66
C ASN A 307 -1.45 -19.49 4.38
N TRP A 308 -2.27 -18.46 4.18
CA TRP A 308 -3.05 -18.29 2.97
C TRP A 308 -2.14 -18.10 1.76
N HIS A 309 -1.14 -17.23 1.85
CA HIS A 309 -0.18 -17.03 0.77
C HIS A 309 0.50 -18.34 0.35
N ASP A 310 0.90 -19.17 1.31
CA ASP A 310 1.58 -20.45 1.07
C ASP A 310 0.63 -21.51 0.46
N LYS A 311 -0.68 -21.38 0.69
CA LYS A 311 -1.71 -22.32 0.21
C LYS A 311 -2.47 -21.86 -1.03
N LEU A 312 -2.28 -20.62 -1.48
CA LEU A 312 -2.86 -20.13 -2.72
C LEU A 312 -2.38 -20.97 -3.91
N PHE A 313 -3.28 -21.33 -4.79
CA PHE A 313 -2.97 -22.02 -6.04
C PHE A 313 -3.76 -21.43 -7.21
N ARG A 314 -3.20 -21.53 -8.41
CA ARG A 314 -3.83 -21.00 -9.61
C ARG A 314 -4.97 -21.89 -10.05
N SER A 315 -6.16 -21.31 -10.12
CA SER A 315 -7.38 -21.95 -10.63
C SER A 315 -8.11 -21.04 -11.61
N SER A 316 -9.05 -21.62 -12.34
CA SER A 316 -9.99 -20.87 -13.16
C SER A 316 -11.06 -20.27 -12.26
N VAL A 317 -11.26 -18.97 -12.32
CA VAL A 317 -12.20 -18.24 -11.47
C VAL A 317 -13.07 -17.29 -12.29
N ASP A 318 -14.39 -17.38 -12.09
CA ASP A 318 -15.33 -16.33 -12.46
C ASP A 318 -15.39 -15.32 -11.31
N LEU A 319 -14.69 -14.18 -11.47
CA LEU A 319 -14.63 -13.15 -10.47
C LEU A 319 -15.62 -12.02 -10.74
N PHE A 320 -16.44 -11.73 -9.73
CA PHE A 320 -17.35 -10.59 -9.69
C PHE A 320 -16.93 -9.66 -8.55
N MET A 321 -16.46 -8.47 -8.87
CA MET A 321 -15.97 -7.50 -7.91
C MET A 321 -16.62 -6.14 -8.16
N PRO A 322 -17.18 -5.49 -7.13
CA PRO A 322 -17.75 -4.16 -7.28
C PRO A 322 -16.67 -3.13 -7.62
N LYS A 323 -17.02 -2.20 -8.47
CA LYS A 323 -16.28 -0.96 -8.68
C LYS A 323 -16.59 -0.02 -7.52
N PHE A 324 -15.58 0.55 -6.89
CA PHE A 324 -15.78 1.46 -5.77
C PHE A 324 -14.60 2.41 -5.57
N SER A 325 -14.86 3.50 -4.88
CA SER A 325 -13.84 4.40 -4.35
C SER A 325 -14.21 4.73 -2.91
N ILE A 326 -13.30 4.43 -2.00
CA ILE A 326 -13.51 4.69 -0.57
C ILE A 326 -12.45 5.64 -0.05
N SER A 327 -12.86 6.50 0.87
CA SER A 327 -11.99 7.42 1.60
C SER A 327 -12.32 7.32 3.08
N ALA A 328 -11.32 7.02 3.88
CA ALA A 328 -11.47 6.90 5.32
C ALA A 328 -10.48 7.81 6.03
N THR A 329 -10.98 8.67 6.90
CA THR A 329 -10.19 9.54 7.77
C THR A 329 -10.31 9.05 9.20
N SER A 330 -9.17 8.86 9.86
CA SER A 330 -9.11 8.36 11.24
C SER A 330 -8.31 9.33 12.11
N LYS A 331 -8.89 9.66 13.27
CA LYS A 331 -8.17 10.29 14.39
C LYS A 331 -7.65 9.17 15.28
N LEU A 332 -6.34 9.05 15.37
CA LEU A 332 -5.68 7.88 15.97
C LEU A 332 -5.18 8.10 17.40
N ASP A 333 -5.17 9.33 17.89
CA ASP A 333 -4.58 9.67 19.20
C ASP A 333 -5.18 8.82 20.35
N GLY A 334 -6.48 8.65 20.41
CA GLY A 334 -7.14 7.79 21.41
C GLY A 334 -6.69 6.33 21.33
N ILE A 335 -6.70 5.75 20.14
CA ILE A 335 -6.32 4.35 19.89
C ILE A 335 -4.82 4.13 20.18
N LEU A 336 -3.96 5.07 19.79
CA LEU A 336 -2.52 4.96 20.04
C LEU A 336 -2.19 5.03 21.54
N LYS A 337 -2.94 5.84 22.32
CA LYS A 337 -2.86 5.82 23.78
C LYS A 337 -3.22 4.47 24.37
N GLU A 338 -4.31 3.87 23.90
CA GLU A 338 -4.71 2.50 24.30
C GLU A 338 -3.68 1.43 23.91
N MET A 339 -2.89 1.68 22.88
CA MET A 339 -1.79 0.81 22.44
C MET A 339 -0.47 1.08 23.20
N GLY A 340 -0.50 1.94 24.22
CA GLY A 340 0.63 2.19 25.12
C GLY A 340 1.46 3.43 24.79
N MET A 341 1.12 4.20 23.76
CA MET A 341 1.82 5.43 23.39
C MET A 341 1.23 6.64 24.14
N THR A 342 1.30 6.63 25.47
CA THR A 342 0.62 7.64 26.32
C THR A 342 1.39 8.94 26.45
N ASP A 343 2.70 8.87 26.69
CA ASP A 343 3.52 10.05 27.03
C ASP A 343 3.58 11.06 25.89
N ALA A 344 3.57 10.60 24.65
CA ALA A 344 3.58 11.47 23.48
C ALA A 344 2.44 12.51 23.46
N PHE A 345 1.32 12.20 24.11
CA PHE A 345 0.08 12.98 24.08
C PHE A 345 -0.18 13.75 25.39
N ASP A 346 0.69 13.65 26.37
CA ASP A 346 0.51 14.32 27.67
C ASP A 346 1.72 15.20 28.05
N ASP A 347 1.68 15.75 29.26
CA ASP A 347 2.73 16.65 29.73
C ASP A 347 4.06 15.95 30.05
N LYS A 348 4.13 14.63 29.97
CA LYS A 348 5.36 13.84 30.09
C LYS A 348 6.11 13.71 28.77
N ALA A 349 5.50 14.16 27.66
CA ALA A 349 6.11 14.08 26.33
C ALA A 349 7.52 14.68 26.33
N ASP A 350 8.45 13.96 25.70
CA ASP A 350 9.82 14.43 25.46
C ASP A 350 10.10 14.40 23.95
N PHE A 351 9.87 15.54 23.31
CA PHE A 351 10.21 15.80 21.92
C PHE A 351 11.39 16.77 21.79
N SER A 352 12.35 16.68 22.72
CA SER A 352 13.56 17.51 22.71
C SER A 352 14.47 17.28 21.51
N GLY A 353 14.29 16.18 20.79
CA GLY A 353 14.92 15.94 19.49
C GLY A 353 14.28 16.73 18.35
N LEU A 354 13.04 17.17 18.51
CA LEU A 354 12.30 17.97 17.54
C LEU A 354 12.46 19.48 17.83
N THR A 355 12.26 19.89 19.07
CA THR A 355 12.49 21.28 19.53
C THR A 355 13.00 21.31 20.98
N LYS A 356 13.93 22.19 21.26
CA LYS A 356 14.50 22.37 22.62
C LYS A 356 13.96 23.59 23.36
N GLU A 357 13.34 24.51 22.63
CA GLU A 357 12.94 25.80 23.20
C GLU A 357 11.65 25.72 24.01
N VAL A 358 10.76 24.83 23.60
CA VAL A 358 9.45 24.67 24.21
C VAL A 358 9.13 23.18 24.35
N LYS A 359 8.51 22.83 25.46
CA LYS A 359 7.99 21.48 25.65
C LYS A 359 6.71 21.31 24.84
N VAL A 360 6.73 20.41 23.88
CA VAL A 360 5.60 20.11 23.01
C VAL A 360 5.11 18.70 23.23
N LYS A 361 3.82 18.49 22.95
CA LYS A 361 3.18 17.18 22.88
C LYS A 361 2.38 17.08 21.60
N VAL A 362 2.09 15.86 21.19
CA VAL A 362 1.19 15.60 20.03
C VAL A 362 -0.23 15.89 20.47
N SER A 363 -0.89 16.80 19.78
CA SER A 363 -2.29 17.11 20.03
C SER A 363 -3.22 16.19 19.25
N GLN A 364 -2.86 15.87 18.00
CA GLN A 364 -3.64 15.00 17.13
C GLN A 364 -2.73 14.17 16.21
N VAL A 365 -3.17 12.96 15.90
CA VAL A 365 -2.65 12.13 14.83
C VAL A 365 -3.80 11.85 13.88
N VAL A 366 -3.68 12.33 12.65
CA VAL A 366 -4.72 12.18 11.62
C VAL A 366 -4.15 11.39 10.45
N HIS A 367 -4.90 10.39 10.05
CA HIS A 367 -4.59 9.54 8.90
C HIS A 367 -5.77 9.52 7.94
N GLN A 368 -5.49 9.66 6.65
CA GLN A 368 -6.48 9.42 5.60
C GLN A 368 -5.91 8.48 4.56
N ALA A 369 -6.69 7.46 4.24
CA ALA A 369 -6.42 6.53 3.15
C ALA A 369 -7.55 6.56 2.14
N VAL A 370 -7.18 6.54 0.86
CA VAL A 370 -8.11 6.52 -0.26
C VAL A 370 -7.75 5.37 -1.19
N LEU A 371 -8.73 4.53 -1.49
CA LEU A 371 -8.61 3.43 -2.44
C LEU A 371 -9.60 3.62 -3.58
N SER A 372 -9.11 3.57 -4.81
CA SER A 372 -9.95 3.54 -6.00
C SER A 372 -9.78 2.21 -6.72
N VAL A 373 -10.90 1.54 -6.97
CA VAL A 373 -11.00 0.24 -7.66
C VAL A 373 -11.92 0.39 -8.86
N ASP A 374 -11.37 0.20 -10.05
CA ASP A 374 -12.11 0.26 -11.30
C ASP A 374 -11.62 -0.82 -12.28
N GLU A 375 -12.17 -0.84 -13.49
CA GLU A 375 -11.83 -1.81 -14.53
C GLU A 375 -10.42 -1.61 -15.10
N LYS A 376 -9.91 -0.41 -14.98
CA LYS A 376 -8.71 -0.01 -15.70
C LYS A 376 -7.44 -0.66 -15.14
N GLY A 377 -6.90 -1.54 -15.96
CA GLY A 377 -5.46 -1.54 -16.14
C GLY A 377 -5.11 -0.41 -17.10
N THR A 378 -3.85 -0.18 -17.40
CA THR A 378 -3.34 0.83 -18.34
C THR A 378 -4.27 1.11 -19.51
N GLU A 379 -4.32 2.40 -19.88
CA GLU A 379 -4.82 2.82 -21.18
C GLU A 379 -4.26 1.94 -22.29
N ALA A 380 -5.14 1.67 -23.22
CA ALA A 380 -4.94 1.17 -24.56
C ALA A 380 -4.79 -0.33 -24.77
N ALA A 381 -5.47 -0.64 -25.81
CA ALA A 381 -5.52 -1.84 -26.56
C ALA A 381 -6.19 -3.00 -25.82
N ALA A 382 -7.41 -3.24 -26.20
CA ALA A 382 -8.03 -4.54 -26.19
C ALA A 382 -7.10 -5.57 -26.85
N ALA A 383 -6.02 -5.89 -26.19
CA ALA A 383 -5.32 -7.13 -26.42
C ALA A 383 -6.22 -8.17 -25.77
N THR A 384 -7.09 -8.77 -26.57
CA THR A 384 -7.84 -9.96 -26.20
C THR A 384 -6.79 -11.03 -25.88
N THR A 385 -6.35 -11.09 -24.64
CA THR A 385 -5.49 -12.17 -24.19
C THR A 385 -6.42 -13.37 -24.06
N ILE A 386 -6.39 -14.24 -25.06
CA ILE A 386 -7.09 -15.52 -25.00
C ILE A 386 -6.35 -16.36 -23.96
N GLU A 387 -6.86 -16.38 -22.74
CA GLU A 387 -6.41 -17.34 -21.75
C GLU A 387 -7.01 -18.70 -22.10
N ILE A 388 -6.14 -19.68 -22.34
CA ILE A 388 -6.60 -21.07 -22.54
C ILE A 388 -7.05 -21.58 -21.17
N MET A 389 -8.35 -21.69 -21.00
CA MET A 389 -8.95 -22.21 -19.78
C MET A 389 -9.01 -23.72 -19.80
N PRO A 390 -8.71 -24.42 -18.70
CA PRO A 390 -8.94 -25.85 -18.59
C PRO A 390 -10.44 -26.16 -18.72
N MET A 391 -10.78 -27.36 -19.18
CA MET A 391 -12.17 -27.81 -19.41
C MET A 391 -12.99 -28.04 -18.11
N SER A 392 -12.48 -27.67 -16.95
CA SER A 392 -13.20 -27.74 -15.68
C SER A 392 -14.07 -26.48 -15.49
N LEU A 393 -15.18 -26.63 -14.76
CA LEU A 393 -16.01 -25.50 -14.36
C LEU A 393 -15.17 -24.57 -13.47
N PRO A 394 -15.21 -23.25 -13.72
CA PRO A 394 -14.47 -22.29 -12.90
C PRO A 394 -15.09 -22.18 -11.49
N ASP A 395 -14.25 -21.90 -10.51
CA ASP A 395 -14.71 -21.46 -9.20
C ASP A 395 -15.38 -20.08 -9.35
N THR A 396 -16.52 -19.89 -8.71
CA THR A 396 -17.22 -18.59 -8.76
C THR A 396 -16.99 -17.84 -7.46
N VAL A 397 -16.44 -16.61 -7.57
CA VAL A 397 -16.26 -15.70 -6.45
C VAL A 397 -17.05 -14.42 -6.72
N ILE A 398 -18.06 -14.16 -5.89
CA ILE A 398 -18.93 -12.99 -6.01
C ILE A 398 -18.78 -12.14 -4.74
N LEU A 399 -18.24 -10.95 -4.91
CA LEU A 399 -18.09 -9.99 -3.82
C LEU A 399 -19.37 -9.13 -3.71
N ASN A 400 -20.44 -9.75 -3.26
CA ASN A 400 -21.77 -9.15 -3.10
C ASN A 400 -22.20 -9.00 -1.64
N ARG A 401 -21.27 -9.12 -0.72
CA ARG A 401 -21.41 -8.95 0.74
C ARG A 401 -20.10 -8.42 1.31
N PRO A 402 -20.06 -7.94 2.58
CA PRO A 402 -18.84 -7.41 3.17
C PRO A 402 -17.65 -8.34 3.05
N PHE A 403 -16.50 -7.76 2.71
CA PHE A 403 -15.23 -8.47 2.54
C PHE A 403 -14.07 -7.63 3.04
N MET A 404 -12.95 -8.29 3.35
CA MET A 404 -11.72 -7.61 3.73
C MET A 404 -10.78 -7.51 2.53
N VAL A 405 -9.99 -6.47 2.51
CA VAL A 405 -8.94 -6.23 1.49
C VAL A 405 -7.62 -5.92 2.16
N LEU A 406 -6.55 -6.46 1.59
CA LEU A 406 -5.18 -6.08 1.90
C LEU A 406 -4.47 -5.77 0.59
N ILE A 407 -3.85 -4.61 0.50
CA ILE A 407 -2.95 -4.29 -0.62
C ILE A 407 -1.54 -4.60 -0.16
N LEU A 408 -0.89 -5.55 -0.82
CA LEU A 408 0.41 -6.07 -0.45
C LEU A 408 1.47 -5.65 -1.46
N GLU A 409 2.63 -5.25 -0.98
CA GLU A 409 3.85 -5.18 -1.77
C GLU A 409 4.58 -6.52 -1.61
N ASP A 410 4.59 -7.33 -2.68
CA ASP A 410 4.95 -8.76 -2.60
C ASP A 410 6.45 -8.99 -2.37
N SER A 411 7.32 -8.08 -2.79
CA SER A 411 8.78 -8.23 -2.63
C SER A 411 9.23 -7.96 -1.20
N THR A 412 8.70 -6.94 -0.55
CA THR A 412 9.01 -6.58 0.84
C THR A 412 8.08 -7.23 1.86
N LYS A 413 6.99 -7.87 1.42
CA LYS A 413 5.92 -8.41 2.25
C LYS A 413 5.19 -7.35 3.09
N SER A 414 5.24 -6.10 2.65
CA SER A 414 4.62 -4.97 3.35
C SER A 414 3.12 -4.90 3.08
N ILE A 415 2.33 -4.64 4.12
CA ILE A 415 0.90 -4.35 3.99
C ILE A 415 0.75 -2.85 3.76
N LEU A 416 0.52 -2.45 2.51
CA LEU A 416 0.34 -1.04 2.14
C LEU A 416 -1.00 -0.49 2.62
N PHE A 417 -2.04 -1.28 2.49
CA PHE A 417 -3.39 -0.94 2.95
C PHE A 417 -4.11 -2.15 3.49
N MET A 418 -5.01 -1.91 4.40
CA MET A 418 -5.88 -2.91 5.00
C MET A 418 -7.24 -2.32 5.32
N GLY A 419 -8.30 -3.09 5.12
CA GLY A 419 -9.63 -2.64 5.49
C GLY A 419 -10.72 -3.67 5.32
N LYS A 420 -11.93 -3.22 5.67
CA LYS A 420 -13.19 -3.94 5.43
C LYS A 420 -14.09 -3.07 4.58
N ILE A 421 -14.55 -3.62 3.49
CA ILE A 421 -15.53 -2.99 2.61
C ILE A 421 -16.90 -3.49 3.04
N ASN A 422 -17.57 -2.70 3.86
CA ASN A 422 -18.90 -3.00 4.36
C ASN A 422 -19.97 -2.52 3.40
N ASN A 423 -19.73 -1.36 2.77
CA ASN A 423 -20.61 -0.78 1.76
C ASN A 423 -19.75 -0.11 0.66
N PRO A 424 -19.73 -0.65 -0.56
CA PRO A 424 -18.94 -0.08 -1.66
C PRO A 424 -19.43 1.29 -2.16
N THR A 425 -20.63 1.71 -1.77
CA THR A 425 -21.25 2.98 -2.21
C THR A 425 -21.12 4.10 -1.17
N ALA A 426 -20.53 3.81 0.00
CA ALA A 426 -20.39 4.77 1.09
C ALA A 426 -19.09 5.54 1.05
#